data_93e068289a6c8705a9bc11c541055d6b
#
_entry.id   93e068289a6c8705a9bc11c541055d6b
#
_cell.length_a   1.000
_cell.length_b   1.000
_cell.length_c   1.000
_cell.angle_alpha   90.00
_cell.angle_beta   90.00
_cell.angle_gamma   90.00
#
_symmetry.space_group_name_H-M   'P 1'
#
loop_
_entity.id
_entity.type
_entity.pdbx_description
1 polymer ?
#
loop_
_entity_poly.entity_id
_entity_poly.type
_entity_poly.pdbx_seq_one_letter_code
_entity_poly.pdbx_strand_id
1 'polypeptide(L)'
;MNVVKDVTFEGTILQQVRRTIDYLETQVREHSFLGEDGRFITNRNYSKYAIQEMVVNSCCHRAYNIKGTEIQIKMFDDRIVFETPGDLPGLVRPDNIRHTHFSRNPKIAQYLKAYKYVKEFGEGIDRICNELETKGCAIPSFHIDAFILKATLMAEWTSEKEFDRQSTAQVNDTINAQVNIAKLTDRQRKIYEAIKNDTINDTINAKTLSELFNTSVITIKRDLYVLRDMDLIKYVGSKKTGHWEIADKKL
;
A
#
# COMPACT_ATOMS: atom_id res chain seq x y z
N MET A 1 -22.69 -21.29 0.35
CA MET A 1 -22.11 -20.24 -0.51
C MET A 1 -22.63 -20.45 -1.92
N ASN A 2 -23.32 -19.50 -2.52
CA ASN A 2 -23.82 -19.64 -3.87
C ASN A 2 -22.73 -19.19 -4.86
N VAL A 3 -22.29 -20.08 -5.74
CA VAL A 3 -21.40 -19.74 -6.84
C VAL A 3 -22.24 -19.07 -7.93
N VAL A 4 -21.91 -17.83 -8.27
CA VAL A 4 -22.61 -17.07 -9.30
C VAL A 4 -22.05 -17.40 -10.69
N LYS A 5 -20.75 -17.63 -10.79
CA LYS A 5 -20.05 -17.94 -12.04
C LYS A 5 -18.83 -18.82 -11.74
N ASP A 6 -18.64 -19.85 -12.53
CA ASP A 6 -17.48 -20.73 -12.50
C ASP A 6 -16.83 -20.78 -13.89
N VAL A 7 -15.51 -20.55 -13.95
CA VAL A 7 -14.75 -20.50 -15.22
C VAL A 7 -13.43 -21.22 -15.04
N THR A 8 -13.15 -22.20 -15.90
CA THR A 8 -11.89 -22.94 -15.92
C THR A 8 -11.00 -22.50 -17.08
N PHE A 9 -9.72 -22.28 -16.80
CA PHE A 9 -8.70 -21.94 -17.79
C PHE A 9 -7.69 -23.08 -17.92
N GLU A 10 -7.68 -23.71 -19.07
CA GLU A 10 -6.74 -24.77 -19.43
C GLU A 10 -5.70 -24.30 -20.45
N GLY A 11 -4.65 -25.09 -20.65
CA GLY A 11 -3.58 -24.84 -21.59
C GLY A 11 -2.22 -24.69 -20.94
N THR A 12 -1.28 -24.03 -21.60
CA THR A 12 0.05 -23.73 -21.05
C THR A 12 -0.05 -22.75 -19.89
N ILE A 13 0.94 -22.76 -18.98
CA ILE A 13 0.99 -21.82 -17.84
C ILE A 13 0.84 -20.37 -18.30
N LEU A 14 1.50 -20.00 -19.40
CA LEU A 14 1.38 -18.65 -19.96
C LEU A 14 -0.05 -18.31 -20.40
N GLN A 15 -0.73 -19.26 -21.04
CA GLN A 15 -2.13 -19.08 -21.46
C GLN A 15 -3.06 -18.98 -20.24
N GLN A 16 -2.86 -19.84 -19.23
CA GLN A 16 -3.63 -19.79 -17.99
C GLN A 16 -3.44 -18.47 -17.27
N VAL A 17 -2.20 -18.03 -17.05
CA VAL A 17 -1.88 -16.72 -16.42
C VAL A 17 -2.56 -15.58 -17.17
N ARG A 18 -2.38 -15.50 -18.49
CA ARG A 18 -2.93 -14.43 -19.33
C ARG A 18 -4.46 -14.41 -19.26
N ARG A 19 -5.11 -15.52 -19.54
CA ARG A 19 -6.59 -15.60 -19.54
C ARG A 19 -7.19 -15.32 -18.17
N THR A 20 -6.53 -15.76 -17.10
CA THR A 20 -6.98 -15.49 -15.73
C THR A 20 -6.89 -14.00 -15.40
N ILE A 21 -5.78 -13.35 -15.74
CA ILE A 21 -5.60 -11.90 -15.52
C ILE A 21 -6.65 -11.13 -16.36
N ASP A 22 -6.75 -11.42 -17.65
CA ASP A 22 -7.70 -10.77 -18.55
C ASP A 22 -9.14 -10.91 -18.03
N TYR A 23 -9.50 -12.09 -17.52
CA TYR A 23 -10.83 -12.34 -16.94
C TYR A 23 -11.05 -11.55 -15.64
N LEU A 24 -10.11 -11.60 -14.69
CA LEU A 24 -10.23 -10.85 -13.43
C LEU A 24 -10.32 -9.35 -13.67
N GLU A 25 -9.59 -8.82 -14.66
CA GLU A 25 -9.67 -7.43 -15.07
C GLU A 25 -11.10 -7.02 -15.51
N THR A 26 -11.87 -7.94 -16.11
CA THR A 26 -13.27 -7.67 -16.48
C THR A 26 -14.23 -7.66 -15.28
N GLN A 27 -13.80 -8.16 -14.13
CA GLN A 27 -14.63 -8.23 -12.92
C GLN A 27 -14.30 -7.09 -11.92
N VAL A 28 -13.19 -6.38 -12.13
CA VAL A 28 -12.77 -5.24 -11.28
C VAL A 28 -13.75 -4.09 -11.45
N ARG A 29 -14.16 -3.51 -10.33
CA ARG A 29 -15.01 -2.31 -10.32
C ARG A 29 -14.16 -1.07 -10.54
N GLU A 30 -14.66 -0.16 -11.35
CA GLU A 30 -14.04 1.12 -11.64
C GLU A 30 -15.01 2.25 -11.29
N HIS A 31 -14.49 3.29 -10.65
CA HIS A 31 -15.22 4.51 -10.37
C HIS A 31 -14.50 5.70 -10.98
N SER A 32 -15.19 6.45 -11.82
CA SER A 32 -14.64 7.62 -12.50
C SER A 32 -15.30 8.90 -11.97
N PHE A 33 -14.47 9.85 -11.57
CA PHE A 33 -14.92 11.16 -11.07
C PHE A 33 -14.08 12.28 -11.68
N LEU A 34 -14.60 13.52 -11.62
CA LEU A 34 -13.91 14.69 -12.13
C LEU A 34 -12.87 15.18 -11.11
N GLY A 35 -11.60 15.19 -11.48
CA GLY A 35 -10.53 15.75 -10.67
C GLY A 35 -10.55 17.28 -10.63
N GLU A 36 -9.79 17.86 -9.71
CA GLU A 36 -9.69 19.34 -9.53
C GLU A 36 -9.14 20.04 -10.78
N ASP A 37 -8.34 19.35 -11.60
CA ASP A 37 -7.81 19.85 -12.87
C ASP A 37 -8.81 19.75 -14.04
N GLY A 38 -10.05 19.35 -13.77
CA GLY A 38 -11.10 19.17 -14.76
C GLY A 38 -10.96 17.91 -15.61
N ARG A 39 -10.07 16.97 -15.25
CA ARG A 39 -9.92 15.69 -15.95
C ARG A 39 -10.60 14.56 -15.18
N PHE A 40 -11.09 13.57 -15.91
CA PHE A 40 -11.64 12.37 -15.29
C PHE A 40 -10.50 11.51 -14.74
N ILE A 41 -10.62 11.14 -13.46
CA ILE A 41 -9.76 10.19 -12.77
C ILE A 41 -10.58 8.91 -12.58
N THR A 42 -10.00 7.77 -12.98
CA THR A 42 -10.63 6.45 -12.79
C THR A 42 -9.85 5.68 -11.75
N ASN A 43 -10.52 5.36 -10.64
CA ASN A 43 -9.98 4.51 -9.59
C ASN A 43 -10.59 3.12 -9.65
N ARG A 44 -9.77 2.13 -9.34
CA ARG A 44 -10.10 0.72 -9.36
C ARG A 44 -10.11 0.18 -7.93
N ASN A 45 -11.01 -0.76 -7.65
CA ASN A 45 -11.04 -1.38 -6.33
C ASN A 45 -9.95 -2.44 -6.10
N TYR A 46 -9.18 -2.76 -7.15
CA TYR A 46 -7.97 -3.58 -7.08
C TYR A 46 -6.92 -3.04 -8.04
N SER A 47 -5.68 -2.95 -7.58
CA SER A 47 -4.54 -2.63 -8.44
C SER A 47 -4.32 -3.73 -9.49
N LYS A 48 -4.13 -3.32 -10.74
CA LYS A 48 -3.79 -4.26 -11.84
C LYS A 48 -2.51 -5.03 -11.53
N TYR A 49 -1.53 -4.35 -10.94
CA TYR A 49 -0.28 -4.98 -10.54
C TYR A 49 -0.50 -6.05 -9.46
N ALA A 50 -1.33 -5.76 -8.45
CA ALA A 50 -1.62 -6.71 -7.38
C ALA A 50 -2.30 -7.97 -7.92
N ILE A 51 -3.31 -7.84 -8.80
CA ILE A 51 -3.95 -8.99 -9.45
C ILE A 51 -2.94 -9.82 -10.23
N GLN A 52 -2.14 -9.17 -11.09
CA GLN A 52 -1.13 -9.86 -11.91
C GLN A 52 -0.13 -10.62 -11.04
N GLU A 53 0.42 -9.98 -10.03
CA GLU A 53 1.41 -10.56 -9.14
C GLU A 53 0.85 -11.76 -8.36
N MET A 54 -0.38 -11.65 -7.84
CA MET A 54 -1.02 -12.75 -7.10
C MET A 54 -1.32 -13.96 -8.00
N VAL A 55 -1.77 -13.76 -9.24
CA VAL A 55 -1.98 -14.84 -10.22
C VAL A 55 -0.66 -15.52 -10.59
N VAL A 56 0.38 -14.73 -10.87
CA VAL A 56 1.71 -15.22 -11.22
C VAL A 56 2.31 -16.01 -10.06
N ASN A 57 2.22 -15.49 -8.84
CA ASN A 57 2.72 -16.14 -7.64
C ASN A 57 2.01 -17.48 -7.39
N SER A 58 0.70 -17.55 -7.63
CA SER A 58 -0.04 -18.81 -7.53
C SER A 58 0.54 -19.88 -8.47
N CYS A 59 0.89 -19.51 -9.71
CA CYS A 59 1.54 -20.43 -10.65
C CYS A 59 2.99 -20.74 -10.28
N CYS A 60 3.78 -19.75 -9.88
CA CYS A 60 5.20 -19.94 -9.54
C CYS A 60 5.41 -20.75 -8.27
N HIS A 61 4.47 -20.71 -7.34
CA HIS A 61 4.62 -21.34 -6.02
C HIS A 61 3.73 -22.57 -5.80
N ARG A 62 2.89 -22.96 -6.77
CA ARG A 62 2.12 -24.20 -6.72
C ARG A 62 3.03 -25.42 -6.54
N ALA A 63 2.65 -26.34 -5.67
CA ALA A 63 3.28 -27.65 -5.55
C ALA A 63 2.73 -28.59 -6.63
N TYR A 64 3.42 -28.68 -7.78
CA TYR A 64 2.95 -29.45 -8.94
C TYR A 64 3.00 -30.96 -8.75
N ASN A 65 3.64 -31.46 -7.70
CA ASN A 65 3.60 -32.88 -7.30
C ASN A 65 2.28 -33.27 -6.62
N ILE A 66 1.50 -32.31 -6.12
CA ILE A 66 0.17 -32.55 -5.55
C ILE A 66 -0.83 -32.64 -6.70
N LYS A 67 -1.36 -33.87 -6.89
CA LYS A 67 -2.37 -34.19 -7.92
C LYS A 67 -3.77 -34.14 -7.33
N GLY A 68 -4.79 -34.04 -8.20
CA GLY A 68 -6.21 -34.05 -7.79
C GLY A 68 -6.69 -32.73 -7.18
N THR A 69 -5.92 -31.66 -7.35
CA THR A 69 -6.30 -30.30 -6.94
C THR A 69 -5.71 -29.27 -7.91
N GLU A 70 -6.28 -28.10 -7.94
CA GLU A 70 -5.93 -27.00 -8.86
C GLU A 70 -5.76 -25.68 -8.11
N ILE A 71 -5.25 -24.65 -8.78
CA ILE A 71 -5.29 -23.28 -8.29
C ILE A 71 -6.73 -22.81 -8.43
N GLN A 72 -7.31 -22.32 -7.32
CA GLN A 72 -8.64 -21.72 -7.32
C GLN A 72 -8.55 -20.25 -6.95
N ILE A 73 -9.22 -19.40 -7.72
CA ILE A 73 -9.31 -17.97 -7.45
C ILE A 73 -10.78 -17.64 -7.21
N LYS A 74 -11.10 -17.23 -5.99
CA LYS A 74 -12.46 -16.94 -5.55
C LYS A 74 -12.62 -15.45 -5.36
N MET A 75 -13.46 -14.83 -6.18
CA MET A 75 -13.74 -13.41 -6.10
C MET A 75 -15.05 -13.17 -5.36
N PHE A 76 -14.99 -12.35 -4.33
CA PHE A 76 -16.11 -11.89 -3.50
C PHE A 76 -16.33 -10.40 -3.73
N ASP A 77 -17.35 -9.83 -3.12
CA ASP A 77 -17.63 -8.40 -3.22
C ASP A 77 -16.53 -7.53 -2.59
N ASP A 78 -15.87 -8.06 -1.55
CA ASP A 78 -14.91 -7.34 -0.70
C ASP A 78 -13.48 -7.86 -0.80
N ARG A 79 -13.23 -9.01 -1.47
CA ARG A 79 -11.91 -9.62 -1.54
C ARG A 79 -11.75 -10.62 -2.69
N ILE A 80 -10.51 -10.88 -3.04
CA ILE A 80 -10.12 -12.01 -3.89
C ILE A 80 -9.26 -12.97 -3.06
N VAL A 81 -9.59 -14.26 -3.07
CA VAL A 81 -8.84 -15.33 -2.39
C VAL A 81 -8.19 -16.20 -3.44
N PHE A 82 -6.87 -16.31 -3.38
CA PHE A 82 -6.06 -17.18 -4.24
C PHE A 82 -5.69 -18.42 -3.43
N GLU A 83 -6.27 -19.55 -3.78
CA GLU A 83 -6.00 -20.86 -3.16
C GLU A 83 -5.03 -21.63 -4.03
N THR A 84 -3.82 -21.86 -3.52
CA THR A 84 -2.73 -22.51 -4.25
C THR A 84 -2.30 -23.78 -3.53
N PRO A 85 -2.34 -24.95 -4.19
CA PRO A 85 -1.86 -26.20 -3.60
C PRO A 85 -0.36 -26.13 -3.23
N GLY A 86 -0.04 -26.40 -1.98
CA GLY A 86 1.29 -26.33 -1.37
C GLY A 86 1.37 -25.31 -0.24
N ASP A 87 2.39 -25.48 0.60
CA ASP A 87 2.73 -24.51 1.67
C ASP A 87 3.54 -23.34 1.13
N LEU A 88 3.92 -22.41 2.00
CA LEU A 88 4.95 -21.44 1.67
C LEU A 88 6.30 -22.15 1.45
N PRO A 89 7.06 -21.75 0.41
CA PRO A 89 8.27 -22.47 0.03
C PRO A 89 9.46 -22.19 0.97
N GLY A 90 10.24 -23.22 1.26
CA GLY A 90 11.49 -23.10 2.01
C GLY A 90 11.31 -22.50 3.41
N LEU A 91 11.98 -21.38 3.67
CA LEU A 91 11.96 -20.65 4.94
C LEU A 91 10.96 -19.48 4.96
N VAL A 92 10.16 -19.33 3.91
CA VAL A 92 9.14 -18.28 3.85
C VAL A 92 8.03 -18.59 4.84
N ARG A 93 7.58 -17.55 5.56
CA ARG A 93 6.48 -17.58 6.53
C ARG A 93 5.59 -16.36 6.30
N PRO A 94 4.33 -16.36 6.77
CA PRO A 94 3.45 -15.19 6.62
C PRO A 94 4.02 -13.89 7.18
N ASP A 95 4.81 -13.97 8.24
CA ASP A 95 5.44 -12.83 8.92
C ASP A 95 6.71 -12.30 8.22
N ASN A 96 7.37 -13.11 7.37
CA ASN A 96 8.58 -12.70 6.67
C ASN A 96 8.45 -12.65 5.14
N ILE A 97 7.26 -12.91 4.59
CA ILE A 97 7.01 -13.05 3.15
C ILE A 97 7.39 -11.79 2.35
N ARG A 98 7.36 -10.60 2.95
CA ARG A 98 7.77 -9.34 2.31
C ARG A 98 9.27 -9.28 2.01
N HIS A 99 10.08 -9.93 2.83
CA HIS A 99 11.54 -9.78 2.82
C HIS A 99 12.27 -11.08 2.53
N THR A 100 11.54 -12.20 2.39
CA THR A 100 12.14 -13.51 2.13
C THR A 100 11.77 -13.99 0.74
N HIS A 101 12.80 -14.24 -0.06
CA HIS A 101 12.64 -14.62 -1.46
C HIS A 101 13.01 -16.08 -1.65
N PHE A 102 12.04 -16.87 -2.05
CA PHE A 102 12.26 -18.26 -2.40
C PHE A 102 11.28 -18.68 -3.51
N SER A 103 11.79 -19.18 -4.61
CA SER A 103 10.95 -19.70 -5.69
C SER A 103 10.85 -21.22 -5.61
N ARG A 104 9.63 -21.74 -5.48
CA ARG A 104 9.39 -23.21 -5.55
C ARG A 104 9.67 -23.76 -6.95
N ASN A 105 9.29 -23.02 -7.97
CA ASN A 105 9.43 -23.41 -9.37
C ASN A 105 10.23 -22.38 -10.17
N PRO A 106 11.58 -22.31 -9.98
CA PRO A 106 12.40 -21.24 -10.56
C PRO A 106 12.37 -21.23 -12.10
N LYS A 107 12.20 -22.38 -12.74
CA LYS A 107 12.07 -22.45 -14.22
C LYS A 107 10.76 -21.82 -14.71
N ILE A 108 9.66 -21.99 -13.97
CA ILE A 108 8.37 -21.35 -14.30
C ILE A 108 8.49 -19.83 -14.10
N ALA A 109 9.07 -19.40 -13.01
CA ALA A 109 9.30 -17.99 -12.75
C ALA A 109 10.20 -17.34 -13.81
N GLN A 110 11.28 -18.02 -14.22
CA GLN A 110 12.18 -17.57 -15.31
C GLN A 110 11.44 -17.49 -16.65
N TYR A 111 10.59 -18.49 -16.96
CA TYR A 111 9.78 -18.49 -18.16
C TYR A 111 8.80 -17.31 -18.19
N LEU A 112 8.07 -17.07 -17.10
CA LEU A 112 7.15 -15.93 -17.00
C LEU A 112 7.87 -14.58 -16.99
N LYS A 113 9.11 -14.51 -16.48
CA LYS A 113 9.98 -13.33 -16.58
C LYS A 113 10.33 -13.01 -18.04
N ALA A 114 10.62 -14.00 -18.87
CA ALA A 114 10.88 -13.80 -20.29
C ALA A 114 9.70 -13.15 -21.03
N TYR A 115 8.47 -13.42 -20.56
CA TYR A 115 7.25 -12.79 -21.06
C TYR A 115 6.84 -11.52 -20.29
N LYS A 116 7.71 -11.00 -19.44
CA LYS A 116 7.52 -9.75 -18.67
C LYS A 116 6.39 -9.79 -17.62
N TYR A 117 5.95 -10.95 -17.20
CA TYR A 117 4.99 -11.11 -16.10
C TYR A 117 5.65 -11.02 -14.73
N VAL A 118 6.95 -11.29 -14.65
CA VAL A 118 7.77 -11.16 -13.43
C VAL A 118 8.87 -10.14 -13.73
N LYS A 119 9.03 -9.10 -12.91
CA LYS A 119 10.12 -8.11 -13.09
C LYS A 119 11.41 -8.58 -12.43
N GLU A 120 11.37 -8.75 -11.12
CA GLU A 120 12.49 -9.20 -10.30
C GLU A 120 12.01 -10.25 -9.31
N PHE A 121 12.88 -11.16 -8.93
CA PHE A 121 12.51 -12.21 -7.99
C PHE A 121 12.40 -11.60 -6.59
N GLY A 122 11.21 -11.64 -6.01
CA GLY A 122 10.98 -11.45 -4.59
C GLY A 122 10.52 -10.07 -4.14
N GLU A 123 10.39 -9.08 -5.00
CA GLU A 123 9.92 -7.74 -4.61
C GLU A 123 8.40 -7.53 -4.81
N GLY A 124 7.71 -8.50 -5.42
CA GLY A 124 6.31 -8.34 -5.82
C GLY A 124 5.36 -8.09 -4.65
N ILE A 125 5.46 -8.90 -3.62
CA ILE A 125 4.59 -8.78 -2.42
C ILE A 125 4.92 -7.50 -1.65
N ASP A 126 6.20 -7.16 -1.47
CA ASP A 126 6.59 -5.93 -0.79
C ASP A 126 6.05 -4.68 -1.52
N ARG A 127 6.13 -4.68 -2.84
CA ARG A 127 5.57 -3.59 -3.65
C ARG A 127 4.05 -3.46 -3.52
N ILE A 128 3.31 -4.58 -3.50
CA ILE A 128 1.85 -4.57 -3.25
C ILE A 128 1.57 -3.99 -1.86
N CYS A 129 2.31 -4.45 -0.84
CA CYS A 129 2.13 -3.96 0.53
C CYS A 129 2.38 -2.45 0.61
N ASN A 130 3.49 -1.96 0.04
CA ASN A 130 3.82 -0.54 0.04
C ASN A 130 2.76 0.31 -0.69
N GLU A 131 2.24 -0.18 -1.83
CA GLU A 131 1.16 0.50 -2.56
C GLU A 131 -0.10 0.61 -1.70
N LEU A 132 -0.53 -0.49 -1.05
CA LEU A 132 -1.74 -0.52 -0.24
C LEU A 132 -1.59 0.26 1.06
N GLU A 133 -0.43 0.18 1.73
CA GLU A 133 -0.12 0.97 2.92
C GLU A 133 -0.16 2.48 2.62
N THR A 134 0.37 2.92 1.47
CA THR A 134 0.30 4.32 1.05
C THR A 134 -1.14 4.80 0.86
N LYS A 135 -2.05 3.90 0.47
CA LYS A 135 -3.47 4.18 0.32
C LYS A 135 -4.28 3.98 1.61
N GLY A 136 -3.64 3.60 2.73
CA GLY A 136 -4.32 3.25 3.98
C GLY A 136 -5.19 1.99 3.89
N CYS A 137 -4.93 1.12 2.90
CA CYS A 137 -5.67 -0.10 2.65
C CYS A 137 -5.03 -1.32 3.33
N ALA A 138 -5.81 -2.38 3.53
CA ALA A 138 -5.32 -3.62 4.12
C ALA A 138 -4.34 -4.33 3.19
N ILE A 139 -3.17 -4.71 3.70
CA ILE A 139 -2.18 -5.52 2.98
C ILE A 139 -2.67 -6.96 2.78
N PRO A 140 -2.14 -7.69 1.78
CA PRO A 140 -2.50 -9.09 1.56
C PRO A 140 -2.19 -9.95 2.80
N SER A 141 -3.10 -10.85 3.13
CA SER A 141 -2.91 -11.82 4.19
C SER A 141 -2.69 -13.22 3.62
N PHE A 142 -1.88 -14.02 4.34
CA PHE A 142 -1.49 -15.37 3.93
C PHE A 142 -1.82 -16.35 5.03
N HIS A 143 -2.53 -17.41 4.71
CA HIS A 143 -2.91 -18.47 5.63
C HIS A 143 -2.73 -19.83 4.98
N ILE A 144 -2.22 -20.80 5.74
CA ILE A 144 -2.06 -22.17 5.31
C ILE A 144 -3.15 -23.01 5.96
N ASP A 145 -3.93 -23.70 5.15
CA ASP A 145 -4.99 -24.61 5.58
C ASP A 145 -4.71 -26.00 4.96
N ALA A 146 -4.31 -26.93 5.82
CA ALA A 146 -3.80 -28.24 5.41
C ALA A 146 -2.60 -28.12 4.43
N PHE A 147 -2.85 -28.33 3.15
CA PHE A 147 -1.84 -28.22 2.08
C PHE A 147 -2.21 -27.16 1.02
N ILE A 148 -3.06 -26.22 1.39
CA ILE A 148 -3.48 -25.10 0.52
C ILE A 148 -3.01 -23.78 1.15
N LEU A 149 -2.22 -23.05 0.41
CA LEU A 149 -1.91 -21.65 0.71
C LEU A 149 -3.07 -20.77 0.23
N LYS A 150 -3.68 -20.05 1.16
CA LYS A 150 -4.71 -19.03 0.88
C LYS A 150 -4.08 -17.66 0.99
N ALA A 151 -4.00 -16.96 -0.12
CA ALA A 151 -3.58 -15.56 -0.16
C ALA A 151 -4.82 -14.69 -0.42
N THR A 152 -5.10 -13.75 0.48
CA THR A 152 -6.30 -12.89 0.42
C THR A 152 -5.90 -11.45 0.12
N LEU A 153 -6.45 -10.89 -0.93
CA LEU A 153 -6.34 -9.49 -1.33
C LEU A 153 -7.68 -8.81 -1.08
N MET A 154 -7.71 -7.84 -0.18
CA MET A 154 -8.92 -7.05 0.11
C MET A 154 -9.15 -6.00 -0.98
N ALA A 155 -10.41 -5.70 -1.27
CA ALA A 155 -10.77 -4.58 -2.14
C ALA A 155 -10.37 -3.26 -1.46
N GLU A 156 -9.86 -2.30 -2.23
CA GLU A 156 -9.54 -0.96 -1.74
C GLU A 156 -10.84 -0.22 -1.33
N TRP A 157 -11.95 -0.52 -2.00
CA TRP A 157 -13.30 -0.07 -1.66
C TRP A 157 -14.34 -1.07 -2.20
N THR A 158 -15.50 -1.14 -1.54
CA THR A 158 -16.57 -2.11 -1.87
C THR A 158 -17.80 -1.47 -2.49
N SER A 159 -17.99 -0.18 -2.29
CA SER A 159 -19.11 0.59 -2.85
C SER A 159 -18.69 2.01 -3.22
N GLU A 160 -19.39 2.62 -4.17
CA GLU A 160 -19.18 4.03 -4.55
C GLU A 160 -19.31 4.97 -3.33
N LYS A 161 -20.25 4.68 -2.42
CA LYS A 161 -20.42 5.48 -1.18
C LYS A 161 -19.21 5.37 -0.23
N GLU A 162 -18.57 4.22 -0.17
CA GLU A 162 -17.36 4.02 0.62
C GLU A 162 -16.18 4.73 -0.03
N PHE A 163 -16.07 4.63 -1.35
CA PHE A 163 -15.07 5.35 -2.13
C PHE A 163 -15.21 6.88 -1.95
N ASP A 164 -16.42 7.43 -2.06
CA ASP A 164 -16.68 8.86 -1.86
C ASP A 164 -16.32 9.32 -0.44
N ARG A 165 -16.56 8.49 0.58
CA ARG A 165 -16.18 8.80 1.97
C ARG A 165 -14.67 8.82 2.15
N GLN A 166 -13.94 7.86 1.57
CA GLN A 166 -12.48 7.80 1.63
C GLN A 166 -11.85 8.97 0.88
N SER A 167 -12.33 9.27 -0.33
CA SER A 167 -11.89 10.40 -1.15
C SER A 167 -12.13 11.73 -0.44
N THR A 168 -13.33 11.90 0.14
CA THR A 168 -13.68 13.11 0.87
C THR A 168 -12.84 13.27 2.15
N ALA A 169 -12.53 12.20 2.84
CA ALA A 169 -11.67 12.24 4.02
C ALA A 169 -10.23 12.65 3.66
N GLN A 170 -9.66 12.08 2.60
CA GLN A 170 -8.32 12.43 2.11
C GLN A 170 -8.25 13.87 1.59
N VAL A 171 -9.25 14.33 0.84
CA VAL A 171 -9.34 15.71 0.35
C VAL A 171 -9.49 16.70 1.52
N ASN A 172 -10.36 16.40 2.49
CA ASN A 172 -10.53 17.24 3.68
C ASN A 172 -9.26 17.34 4.53
N ASP A 173 -8.51 16.26 4.67
CA ASP A 173 -7.24 16.27 5.40
C ASP A 173 -6.16 17.09 4.65
N THR A 174 -6.12 17.00 3.33
CA THR A 174 -5.20 17.80 2.49
C THR A 174 -5.59 19.26 2.50
N ILE A 175 -6.89 19.59 2.34
CA ILE A 175 -7.40 20.97 2.41
C ILE A 175 -7.18 21.56 3.79
N ASN A 176 -7.45 20.82 4.87
CA ASN A 176 -7.22 21.30 6.23
C ASN A 176 -5.74 21.58 6.50
N ALA A 177 -4.82 20.75 6.01
CA ALA A 177 -3.39 21.00 6.12
C ALA A 177 -2.98 22.27 5.32
N GLN A 178 -3.47 22.45 4.09
CA GLN A 178 -3.20 23.63 3.26
C GLN A 178 -3.81 24.91 3.85
N VAL A 179 -5.04 24.84 4.36
CA VAL A 179 -5.72 25.98 5.04
C VAL A 179 -4.99 26.35 6.33
N ASN A 180 -4.49 25.37 7.08
CA ASN A 180 -3.71 25.64 8.29
C ASN A 180 -2.36 26.30 7.95
N ILE A 181 -1.68 25.85 6.91
CA ILE A 181 -0.42 26.48 6.44
C ILE A 181 -0.67 27.92 5.92
N ALA A 182 -1.78 28.16 5.25
CA ALA A 182 -2.15 29.50 4.77
C ALA A 182 -2.41 30.51 5.91
N LYS A 183 -2.83 30.03 7.09
CA LYS A 183 -3.06 30.86 8.30
C LYS A 183 -1.79 31.17 9.09
N LEU A 184 -0.65 30.56 8.75
CA LEU A 184 0.60 30.77 9.45
C LEU A 184 1.18 32.17 9.17
N THR A 185 1.77 32.79 10.19
CA THR A 185 2.63 33.97 10.02
C THR A 185 3.88 33.59 9.21
N ASP A 186 4.54 34.55 8.58
CA ASP A 186 5.76 34.33 7.79
C ASP A 186 6.85 33.62 8.60
N ARG A 187 6.98 33.93 9.90
CA ARG A 187 7.94 33.24 10.77
C ARG A 187 7.55 31.81 11.06
N GLN A 188 6.29 31.54 11.36
CA GLN A 188 5.79 30.20 11.59
C GLN A 188 5.92 29.31 10.36
N ARG A 189 5.67 29.87 9.17
CA ARG A 189 5.88 29.18 7.90
C ARG A 189 7.35 28.79 7.69
N LYS A 190 8.28 29.71 7.95
CA LYS A 190 9.72 29.42 7.86
C LYS A 190 10.17 28.37 8.88
N ILE A 191 9.62 28.38 10.10
CA ILE A 191 9.89 27.35 11.12
C ILE A 191 9.37 25.99 10.64
N TYR A 192 8.15 25.93 10.10
CA TYR A 192 7.57 24.70 9.54
C TYR A 192 8.41 24.14 8.40
N GLU A 193 8.85 24.98 7.45
CA GLU A 193 9.71 24.55 6.35
C GLU A 193 11.10 24.09 6.84
N ALA A 194 11.66 24.73 7.87
CA ALA A 194 12.91 24.30 8.47
C ALA A 194 12.79 22.89 9.07
N ILE A 195 11.70 22.61 9.80
CA ILE A 195 11.43 21.28 10.36
C ILE A 195 11.22 20.26 9.24
N LYS A 196 10.49 20.62 8.18
CA LYS A 196 10.23 19.75 7.03
C LYS A 196 11.49 19.36 6.27
N ASN A 197 12.46 20.27 6.16
CA ASN A 197 13.70 20.03 5.41
C ASN A 197 14.76 19.27 6.23
N ASP A 198 14.63 19.21 7.57
CA ASP A 198 15.59 18.56 8.48
C ASP A 198 15.19 17.14 8.92
N THR A 199 14.26 16.52 8.22
CA THR A 199 13.76 15.15 8.49
C THR A 199 14.86 14.07 8.47
N ILE A 200 16.11 14.42 8.16
CA ILE A 200 17.23 13.47 8.04
C ILE A 200 18.13 13.45 9.29
N ASN A 201 18.15 14.50 10.11
CA ASN A 201 19.18 14.66 11.16
C ASN A 201 18.68 14.70 12.62
N ASP A 202 17.36 14.64 12.87
CA ASP A 202 16.74 14.63 14.22
C ASP A 202 17.29 15.71 15.19
N THR A 203 17.72 16.87 14.67
CA THR A 203 18.45 17.88 15.45
C THR A 203 17.64 19.14 15.79
N ILE A 204 16.45 19.30 15.18
CA ILE A 204 15.69 20.54 15.37
C ILE A 204 14.99 20.59 16.73
N ASN A 205 15.52 21.47 17.59
CA ASN A 205 14.91 21.83 18.85
C ASN A 205 14.70 23.35 18.94
N ALA A 206 14.03 23.82 20.01
CA ALA A 206 13.72 25.25 20.17
C ALA A 206 14.96 26.16 20.28
N LYS A 207 16.11 25.60 20.69
CA LYS A 207 17.36 26.36 20.79
C LYS A 207 18.00 26.54 19.41
N THR A 208 18.09 25.45 18.61
CA THR A 208 18.62 25.51 17.24
C THR A 208 17.79 26.44 16.37
N LEU A 209 16.47 26.39 16.49
CA LEU A 209 15.58 27.34 15.78
C LEU A 209 15.76 28.79 16.25
N SER A 210 16.00 29.02 17.54
CA SER A 210 16.22 30.38 18.06
C SER A 210 17.50 31.01 17.50
N GLU A 211 18.55 30.23 17.35
CA GLU A 211 19.81 30.61 16.72
C GLU A 211 19.63 30.87 15.24
N LEU A 212 18.95 29.94 14.52
CA LEU A 212 18.70 30.05 13.08
C LEU A 212 17.88 31.29 12.69
N PHE A 213 16.87 31.65 13.50
CA PHE A 213 15.97 32.78 13.23
C PHE A 213 16.33 34.04 14.00
N ASN A 214 17.46 34.06 14.69
CA ASN A 214 17.93 35.19 15.52
C ASN A 214 16.82 35.77 16.41
N THR A 215 16.15 34.87 17.15
CA THR A 215 14.97 35.20 17.94
C THR A 215 15.01 34.46 19.29
N SER A 216 14.34 35.00 20.32
CA SER A 216 14.36 34.39 21.65
C SER A 216 13.74 32.98 21.63
N VAL A 217 14.30 32.06 22.45
CA VAL A 217 13.77 30.70 22.63
C VAL A 217 12.30 30.72 23.08
N ILE A 218 11.88 31.73 23.84
CA ILE A 218 10.49 31.86 24.30
C ILE A 218 9.56 32.12 23.11
N THR A 219 9.98 32.98 22.19
CA THR A 219 9.21 33.28 20.97
C THR A 219 9.08 32.03 20.06
N ILE A 220 10.19 31.33 19.86
CA ILE A 220 10.18 30.07 19.09
C ILE A 220 9.27 29.02 19.74
N LYS A 221 9.34 28.85 21.07
CA LYS A 221 8.43 27.90 21.76
C LYS A 221 6.97 28.27 21.55
N ARG A 222 6.61 29.56 21.55
CA ARG A 222 5.23 29.98 21.27
C ARG A 222 4.81 29.60 19.86
N ASP A 223 5.65 29.84 18.88
CA ASP A 223 5.37 29.46 17.47
C ASP A 223 5.28 27.95 17.31
N LEU A 224 6.14 27.15 17.94
CA LEU A 224 6.08 25.71 17.95
C LEU A 224 4.79 25.16 18.60
N TYR A 225 4.31 25.81 19.68
CA TYR A 225 3.02 25.43 20.27
C TYR A 225 1.86 25.69 19.31
N VAL A 226 1.87 26.82 18.58
CA VAL A 226 0.84 27.11 17.56
C VAL A 226 0.87 26.05 16.44
N LEU A 227 2.05 25.73 15.94
CA LEU A 227 2.20 24.71 14.89
C LEU A 227 1.75 23.31 15.37
N ARG A 228 2.05 22.96 16.62
CA ARG A 228 1.59 21.70 17.24
C ARG A 228 0.08 21.69 17.43
N ASP A 229 -0.52 22.78 17.93
CA ASP A 229 -1.96 22.88 18.17
C ASP A 229 -2.76 22.91 16.84
N MET A 230 -2.10 23.19 15.72
CA MET A 230 -2.62 23.03 14.36
C MET A 230 -2.34 21.63 13.76
N ASP A 231 -1.81 20.68 14.54
CA ASP A 231 -1.43 19.34 14.09
C ASP A 231 -0.46 19.32 12.90
N LEU A 232 0.38 20.34 12.76
CA LEU A 232 1.38 20.43 11.69
C LEU A 232 2.73 19.80 12.09
N ILE A 233 3.05 19.80 13.40
CA ILE A 233 4.28 19.22 13.95
C ILE A 233 4.00 18.45 15.23
N LYS A 234 4.85 17.46 15.54
CA LYS A 234 4.85 16.68 16.79
C LYS A 234 6.21 16.75 17.47
N TYR A 235 6.23 16.59 18.78
CA TYR A 235 7.48 16.49 19.54
C TYR A 235 7.79 15.04 19.83
N VAL A 236 8.99 14.57 19.46
CA VAL A 236 9.42 13.18 19.62
C VAL A 236 10.63 13.11 20.54
N GLY A 237 10.61 12.14 21.47
CA GLY A 237 11.69 11.93 22.44
C GLY A 237 11.46 12.53 23.81
N SER A 238 12.50 12.60 24.64
CA SER A 238 12.44 13.08 26.02
C SER A 238 12.44 14.60 26.09
N LYS A 239 11.99 15.19 27.22
CA LYS A 239 12.00 16.65 27.43
C LYS A 239 13.39 17.31 27.27
N LYS A 240 14.49 16.55 27.42
CA LYS A 240 15.86 17.06 27.33
C LYS A 240 16.54 16.80 25.99
N THR A 241 16.19 15.71 25.31
CA THR A 241 16.86 15.23 24.09
C THR A 241 15.91 15.04 22.92
N GLY A 242 14.65 15.44 23.05
CA GLY A 242 13.68 15.33 21.98
C GLY A 242 13.80 16.45 20.96
N HIS A 243 13.20 16.22 19.80
CA HIS A 243 13.19 17.10 18.65
C HIS A 243 11.79 17.25 18.06
N TRP A 244 11.62 18.18 17.12
CA TRP A 244 10.37 18.43 16.43
C TRP A 244 10.39 17.78 15.06
N GLU A 245 9.34 17.05 14.73
CA GLU A 245 9.09 16.43 13.42
C GLU A 245 7.78 16.93 12.83
N ILE A 246 7.65 16.81 11.51
CA ILE A 246 6.35 16.96 10.87
C ILE A 246 5.38 15.94 11.48
N ALA A 247 4.19 16.39 11.83
CA ALA A 247 3.14 15.48 12.25
C ALA A 247 2.73 14.66 11.04
N ASP A 248 3.27 13.43 10.92
CA ASP A 248 2.71 12.43 10.00
C ASP A 248 1.27 12.19 10.45
N LYS A 249 0.32 12.84 9.83
CA LYS A 249 -1.03 12.28 9.82
C LYS A 249 -0.86 10.96 9.09
N LYS A 250 -1.07 9.85 9.80
CA LYS A 250 -1.17 8.54 9.16
C LYS A 250 -2.10 8.71 7.97
N LEU A 251 -1.48 8.71 6.77
CA LEU A 251 -2.16 8.55 5.51
C LEU A 251 -2.82 7.18 5.50
#